data_0559596f21c0f77024b79663362ca19d
#
_entry.id   0559596f21c0f77024b79663362ca19d
#
_cell.length_a   1.000
_cell.length_b   1.000
_cell.length_c   1.000
_cell.angle_alpha   90.00
_cell.angle_beta   90.00
_cell.angle_gamma   90.00
#
_symmetry.space_group_name_H-M   'P 1'
#
loop_
_entity.id
_entity.type
_entity.pdbx_description
1 polymer ?
#
loop_
_entity_poly.entity_id
_entity_poly.type
_entity_poly.pdbx_seq_one_letter_code
_entity_poly.pdbx_strand_id
1 'polypeptide(L)'
;MRNRGDNELIQEISLAKERLHKKLLALDIGSLGITEYNQRYLGDKLENIGGQLDLYGYLLRLCLSNNSLSVQQSAFVDYGGGSGILSLLAKELGIAKVIYNDIYDGSCNDVGILSNALGLPLDSIICGDVEDLISFVQGNSLTINSMASYDVLEHLYDVKDHFNKLASLQEDYFRIVYASGANIKNPRIVRYLQKQQVRAEHESREKMWGHKERDSLSAYYDMRKEIITSHASGLDSDEIERIARATRGLMTSDIIACVDEYLHQGYISYSNDHPTNTCDPSTGNWCEHLMETEWLEGILKESGYSVEIMSGYYHCSRSLSLPKRIICSLLDNLIHLLGRRGLFVAPYFIIFAERNAQERVSKSPRKYNGCPQTTLVDHFT
;
A
#
# COMPACT_ATOMS: atom_id res chain seq x y z
N MET A 1 3.34 -25.55 -18.36
CA MET A 1 4.39 -25.16 -19.35
C MET A 1 4.58 -23.64 -19.21
N ARG A 2 5.75 -23.16 -18.78
CA ARG A 2 6.03 -21.70 -18.80
C ARG A 2 6.08 -21.26 -20.26
N ASN A 3 5.32 -20.23 -20.60
CA ASN A 3 5.29 -19.69 -21.96
C ASN A 3 6.69 -19.14 -22.32
N ARG A 4 7.11 -19.22 -23.57
CA ARG A 4 8.43 -18.77 -24.06
C ARG A 4 8.64 -17.29 -23.69
N GLY A 5 7.60 -16.45 -23.83
CA GLY A 5 7.61 -15.03 -23.45
C GLY A 5 7.82 -14.77 -21.95
N ASP A 6 7.38 -15.66 -21.07
CA ASP A 6 7.55 -15.50 -19.60
C ASP A 6 9.03 -15.69 -19.18
N ASN A 7 9.78 -16.57 -19.87
CA ASN A 7 11.20 -16.74 -19.62
C ASN A 7 12.04 -15.55 -20.12
N GLU A 8 11.67 -14.97 -21.25
CA GLU A 8 12.31 -13.76 -21.80
C GLU A 8 12.10 -12.57 -20.83
N LEU A 9 10.87 -12.34 -20.36
CA LEU A 9 10.57 -11.31 -19.36
C LEU A 9 11.37 -11.48 -18.06
N ILE A 10 11.49 -12.71 -17.55
CA ILE A 10 12.28 -13.00 -16.34
C ILE A 10 13.76 -12.63 -16.56
N GLN A 11 14.29 -12.92 -17.73
CA GLN A 11 15.68 -12.59 -18.09
C GLN A 11 15.87 -11.07 -18.21
N GLU A 12 14.96 -10.37 -18.87
CA GLU A 12 14.98 -8.91 -19.01
C GLU A 12 14.92 -8.21 -17.65
N ILE A 13 14.02 -8.65 -16.76
CA ILE A 13 13.93 -8.16 -15.37
C ILE A 13 15.25 -8.41 -14.62
N SER A 14 15.85 -9.59 -14.78
CA SER A 14 17.13 -9.91 -14.12
C SER A 14 18.25 -8.97 -14.57
N LEU A 15 18.35 -8.70 -15.85
CA LEU A 15 19.33 -7.76 -16.40
C LEU A 15 19.06 -6.29 -15.95
N ALA A 16 17.80 -5.88 -15.93
CA ALA A 16 17.42 -4.56 -15.43
C ALA A 16 17.78 -4.39 -13.95
N LYS A 17 17.51 -5.41 -13.09
CA LYS A 17 17.93 -5.40 -11.68
C LYS A 17 19.44 -5.25 -11.53
N GLU A 18 20.24 -5.97 -12.31
CA GLU A 18 21.70 -5.87 -12.26
C GLU A 18 22.21 -4.48 -12.65
N ARG A 19 21.64 -3.87 -13.70
CA ARG A 19 22.01 -2.52 -14.13
C ARG A 19 21.62 -1.48 -13.08
N LEU A 20 20.37 -1.52 -12.58
CA LEU A 20 19.90 -0.58 -11.57
C LEU A 20 20.67 -0.74 -10.26
N HIS A 21 20.96 -1.96 -9.84
CA HIS A 21 21.76 -2.24 -8.65
C HIS A 21 23.13 -1.56 -8.70
N LYS A 22 23.84 -1.66 -9.84
CA LYS A 22 25.13 -0.98 -10.04
C LYS A 22 25.01 0.53 -9.99
N LYS A 23 23.97 1.10 -10.62
CA LYS A 23 23.71 2.55 -10.61
C LYS A 23 23.46 3.07 -9.19
N LEU A 24 22.60 2.37 -8.43
CA LEU A 24 22.23 2.75 -7.07
C LEU A 24 23.41 2.68 -6.09
N LEU A 25 24.27 1.66 -6.20
CA LEU A 25 25.46 1.55 -5.35
C LEU A 25 26.56 2.59 -5.70
N ALA A 26 26.57 3.11 -6.91
CA ALA A 26 27.50 4.16 -7.33
C ALA A 26 27.02 5.58 -6.95
N LEU A 27 25.80 5.70 -6.42
CA LEU A 27 25.19 6.98 -6.12
C LEU A 27 25.67 7.53 -4.78
N ASP A 28 26.09 8.78 -4.75
CA ASP A 28 26.34 9.53 -3.53
C ASP A 28 25.02 10.22 -3.09
N ILE A 29 24.27 9.56 -2.20
CA ILE A 29 22.97 10.06 -1.71
C ILE A 29 23.12 11.42 -1.03
N GLY A 30 24.22 11.65 -0.30
CA GLY A 30 24.45 12.89 0.44
C GLY A 30 24.59 14.12 -0.45
N SER A 31 25.01 13.93 -1.72
CA SER A 31 25.19 15.01 -2.69
C SER A 31 23.93 15.34 -3.50
N LEU A 32 22.85 14.55 -3.41
CA LEU A 32 21.66 14.69 -4.26
C LEU A 32 20.78 15.89 -3.92
N GLY A 33 20.87 16.43 -2.70
CA GLY A 33 20.00 17.53 -2.24
C GLY A 33 18.54 17.10 -2.04
N ILE A 34 18.29 15.82 -1.78
CA ILE A 34 16.97 15.28 -1.41
C ILE A 34 16.72 15.47 0.09
N THR A 35 15.46 15.34 0.53
CA THR A 35 15.06 15.51 1.92
C THR A 35 15.73 14.51 2.87
N GLU A 36 15.93 14.90 4.14
CA GLU A 36 16.51 14.01 5.16
C GLU A 36 15.72 12.71 5.31
N TYR A 37 14.40 12.78 5.22
CA TYR A 37 13.54 11.60 5.23
C TYR A 37 13.92 10.63 4.13
N ASN A 38 14.02 11.10 2.88
CA ASN A 38 14.32 10.22 1.75
C ASN A 38 15.80 9.83 1.70
N GLN A 39 16.74 10.64 2.21
CA GLN A 39 18.13 10.21 2.39
C GLN A 39 18.21 8.98 3.30
N ARG A 40 17.56 9.03 4.46
CA ARG A 40 17.49 7.91 5.39
C ARG A 40 16.78 6.71 4.78
N TYR A 41 15.59 6.93 4.23
CA TYR A 41 14.74 5.87 3.67
C TYR A 41 15.41 5.15 2.50
N LEU A 42 16.05 5.89 1.60
CA LEU A 42 16.84 5.33 0.51
C LEU A 42 18.09 4.61 1.05
N GLY A 43 18.78 5.18 2.04
CA GLY A 43 19.93 4.56 2.70
C GLY A 43 19.58 3.19 3.28
N ASP A 44 18.51 3.10 4.06
CA ASP A 44 18.00 1.84 4.63
C ASP A 44 17.67 0.80 3.54
N LYS A 45 17.07 1.24 2.43
CA LYS A 45 16.79 0.35 1.28
C LYS A 45 18.06 -0.15 0.61
N LEU A 46 19.11 0.70 0.50
CA LEU A 46 20.37 0.32 -0.11
C LEU A 46 21.18 -0.69 0.70
N GLU A 47 20.99 -0.78 2.03
CA GLU A 47 21.60 -1.84 2.85
C GLU A 47 21.22 -3.24 2.37
N ASN A 48 20.04 -3.42 1.84
CA ASN A 48 19.54 -4.68 1.28
C ASN A 48 18.96 -4.52 -0.13
N ILE A 49 19.60 -3.71 -0.95
CA ILE A 49 19.08 -3.37 -2.29
C ILE A 49 18.87 -4.61 -3.17
N GLY A 50 19.68 -5.64 -3.04
CA GLY A 50 19.50 -6.88 -3.79
C GLY A 50 18.16 -7.54 -3.49
N GLY A 51 17.80 -7.71 -2.22
CA GLY A 51 16.50 -8.26 -1.80
C GLY A 51 15.32 -7.36 -2.20
N GLN A 52 15.52 -6.02 -2.12
CA GLN A 52 14.51 -5.06 -2.54
C GLN A 52 14.22 -5.14 -4.06
N LEU A 53 15.28 -5.25 -4.87
CA LEU A 53 15.14 -5.41 -6.32
C LEU A 53 14.55 -6.78 -6.70
N ASP A 54 14.79 -7.83 -5.91
CA ASP A 54 14.16 -9.13 -6.12
C ASP A 54 12.65 -9.06 -5.88
N LEU A 55 12.22 -8.39 -4.81
CA LEU A 55 10.81 -8.12 -4.53
C LEU A 55 10.16 -7.30 -5.67
N TYR A 56 10.74 -6.15 -6.01
CA TYR A 56 10.19 -5.28 -7.04
C TYR A 56 10.19 -5.93 -8.42
N GLY A 57 11.22 -6.69 -8.76
CA GLY A 57 11.25 -7.50 -9.98
C GLY A 57 10.14 -8.55 -10.01
N TYR A 58 9.80 -9.14 -8.86
CA TYR A 58 8.68 -10.06 -8.75
C TYR A 58 7.33 -9.36 -8.97
N LEU A 59 7.12 -8.18 -8.37
CA LEU A 59 5.90 -7.38 -8.60
C LEU A 59 5.76 -6.97 -10.07
N LEU A 60 6.83 -6.48 -10.71
CA LEU A 60 6.83 -6.15 -12.14
C LEU A 60 6.55 -7.37 -13.01
N ARG A 61 7.10 -8.52 -12.68
CA ARG A 61 6.79 -9.76 -13.39
C ARG A 61 5.29 -10.08 -13.29
N LEU A 62 4.68 -9.95 -12.12
CA LEU A 62 3.24 -10.18 -11.95
C LEU A 62 2.42 -9.17 -12.78
N CYS A 63 2.84 -7.91 -12.82
CA CYS A 63 2.20 -6.88 -13.64
C CYS A 63 2.25 -7.17 -15.15
N LEU A 64 3.35 -7.73 -15.64
CA LEU A 64 3.65 -7.82 -17.07
C LEU A 64 3.47 -9.23 -17.66
N SER A 65 3.48 -10.29 -16.84
CA SER A 65 3.35 -11.67 -17.33
C SER A 65 1.98 -11.94 -17.97
N ASN A 66 1.96 -12.79 -18.99
CA ASN A 66 0.73 -13.16 -19.72
C ASN A 66 -0.06 -11.97 -20.28
N ASN A 67 0.58 -10.82 -20.49
CA ASN A 67 0.00 -9.66 -21.13
C ASN A 67 0.15 -9.81 -22.67
N SER A 68 -0.85 -9.34 -23.42
CA SER A 68 -0.77 -9.22 -24.88
C SER A 68 0.16 -8.08 -25.33
N LEU A 69 0.46 -7.13 -24.44
CA LEU A 69 1.35 -6.00 -24.67
C LEU A 69 2.80 -6.36 -24.36
N SER A 70 3.72 -5.89 -25.18
CA SER A 70 5.14 -5.93 -24.86
C SER A 70 5.49 -4.92 -23.75
N VAL A 71 6.67 -5.08 -23.12
CA VAL A 71 7.20 -4.11 -22.14
C VAL A 71 7.19 -2.68 -22.72
N GLN A 72 7.61 -2.53 -23.99
CA GLN A 72 7.70 -1.25 -24.69
C GLN A 72 6.35 -0.66 -25.14
N GLN A 73 5.24 -1.37 -24.88
CA GLN A 73 3.87 -0.91 -25.12
C GLN A 73 3.09 -0.71 -23.82
N SER A 74 3.67 -1.11 -22.68
CA SER A 74 3.01 -1.08 -21.40
C SER A 74 3.10 0.29 -20.75
N ALA A 75 2.03 0.67 -20.02
CA ALA A 75 2.00 1.80 -19.10
C ALA A 75 1.78 1.29 -17.67
N PHE A 76 2.68 1.68 -16.78
CA PHE A 76 2.78 1.18 -15.42
C PHE A 76 2.68 2.32 -14.42
N VAL A 77 1.99 2.09 -13.32
CA VAL A 77 1.89 3.00 -12.17
C VAL A 77 2.57 2.37 -10.96
N ASP A 78 3.50 3.11 -10.36
CA ASP A 78 4.07 2.85 -9.04
C ASP A 78 3.27 3.68 -8.02
N TYR A 79 2.32 3.05 -7.32
CA TYR A 79 1.41 3.73 -6.39
C TYR A 79 1.98 3.72 -4.97
N GLY A 80 2.16 4.92 -4.37
CA GLY A 80 2.86 5.08 -3.11
C GLY A 80 4.34 4.73 -3.24
N GLY A 81 4.98 5.21 -4.32
CA GLY A 81 6.31 4.77 -4.75
C GLY A 81 7.46 5.11 -3.81
N GLY A 82 7.25 5.97 -2.79
CA GLY A 82 8.24 6.33 -1.77
C GLY A 82 9.58 6.76 -2.37
N SER A 83 10.64 5.96 -2.16
CA SER A 83 11.97 6.23 -2.74
C SER A 83 12.05 6.06 -4.27
N GLY A 84 10.99 5.60 -4.94
CA GLY A 84 10.92 5.45 -6.38
C GLY A 84 11.72 4.28 -6.97
N ILE A 85 12.27 3.37 -6.16
CA ILE A 85 13.11 2.27 -6.67
C ILE A 85 12.31 1.35 -7.61
N LEU A 86 11.02 1.12 -7.36
CA LEU A 86 10.17 0.32 -8.24
C LEU A 86 9.96 1.02 -9.59
N SER A 87 9.68 2.34 -9.58
CA SER A 87 9.60 3.16 -10.79
C SER A 87 10.89 3.15 -11.58
N LEU A 88 12.04 3.29 -10.90
CA LEU A 88 13.37 3.25 -11.53
C LEU A 88 13.66 1.88 -12.15
N LEU A 89 13.25 0.78 -11.51
CA LEU A 89 13.38 -0.56 -12.08
C LEU A 89 12.49 -0.73 -13.30
N ALA A 90 11.27 -0.18 -13.28
CA ALA A 90 10.37 -0.18 -14.42
C ALA A 90 10.95 0.60 -15.62
N LYS A 91 11.58 1.75 -15.38
CA LYS A 91 12.29 2.52 -16.42
C LYS A 91 13.51 1.77 -16.94
N GLU A 92 14.32 1.18 -16.06
CA GLU A 92 15.49 0.39 -16.46
C GLU A 92 15.13 -0.87 -17.26
N LEU A 93 13.96 -1.44 -17.02
CA LEU A 93 13.38 -2.55 -17.79
C LEU A 93 12.94 -2.09 -19.20
N GLY A 94 12.68 -0.80 -19.40
CA GLY A 94 12.25 -0.24 -20.68
C GLY A 94 10.72 -0.19 -20.86
N ILE A 95 9.96 -0.11 -19.75
CA ILE A 95 8.51 0.13 -19.84
C ILE A 95 8.27 1.48 -20.50
N ALA A 96 7.36 1.50 -21.48
CA ALA A 96 7.13 2.67 -22.34
C ALA A 96 6.71 3.91 -21.55
N LYS A 97 5.81 3.73 -20.58
CA LYS A 97 5.35 4.82 -19.71
C LYS A 97 5.37 4.38 -18.25
N VAL A 98 6.11 5.09 -17.42
CA VAL A 98 6.17 4.88 -15.98
C VAL A 98 5.67 6.12 -15.26
N ILE A 99 4.59 5.95 -14.51
CA ILE A 99 3.94 6.98 -13.71
C ILE A 99 4.26 6.68 -12.25
N TYR A 100 4.92 7.59 -11.58
CA TYR A 100 5.12 7.57 -10.14
C TYR A 100 3.99 8.34 -9.46
N ASN A 101 3.47 7.80 -8.38
CA ASN A 101 2.50 8.47 -7.52
C ASN A 101 2.90 8.31 -6.05
N ASP A 102 2.81 9.37 -5.29
CA ASP A 102 2.94 9.36 -3.83
C ASP A 102 2.16 10.54 -3.26
N ILE A 103 1.66 10.40 -2.04
CA ILE A 103 0.92 11.46 -1.34
C ILE A 103 1.86 12.46 -0.66
N TYR A 104 3.15 12.16 -0.53
CA TYR A 104 4.11 13.01 0.16
C TYR A 104 4.93 13.84 -0.83
N ASP A 105 4.76 15.17 -0.78
CA ASP A 105 5.43 16.14 -1.67
C ASP A 105 6.95 15.98 -1.70
N GLY A 106 7.57 15.74 -0.54
CA GLY A 106 9.00 15.49 -0.45
C GLY A 106 9.43 14.29 -1.28
N SER A 107 8.67 13.19 -1.28
CA SER A 107 8.98 12.01 -2.10
C SER A 107 8.79 12.29 -3.60
N CYS A 108 7.75 13.05 -3.97
CA CYS A 108 7.50 13.44 -5.35
C CYS A 108 8.63 14.31 -5.93
N ASN A 109 9.11 15.26 -5.14
CA ASN A 109 10.24 16.11 -5.55
C ASN A 109 11.53 15.30 -5.63
N ASP A 110 11.82 14.49 -4.63
CA ASP A 110 13.07 13.76 -4.51
C ASP A 110 13.23 12.66 -5.54
N VAL A 111 12.13 11.97 -5.91
CA VAL A 111 12.15 10.96 -6.99
C VAL A 111 12.53 11.58 -8.34
N GLY A 112 12.11 12.82 -8.60
CA GLY A 112 12.49 13.56 -9.79
C GLY A 112 14.02 13.82 -9.83
N ILE A 113 14.59 14.23 -8.70
CA ILE A 113 16.05 14.44 -8.56
C ILE A 113 16.78 13.10 -8.75
N LEU A 114 16.35 12.06 -8.04
CA LEU A 114 16.96 10.74 -8.07
C LEU A 114 16.91 10.11 -9.48
N SER A 115 15.76 10.16 -10.14
CA SER A 115 15.58 9.58 -11.47
C SER A 115 16.47 10.26 -12.52
N ASN A 116 16.59 11.59 -12.45
CA ASN A 116 17.47 12.35 -13.32
C ASN A 116 18.95 12.03 -13.04
N ALA A 117 19.36 11.95 -11.78
CA ALA A 117 20.74 11.61 -11.41
C ALA A 117 21.17 10.23 -11.92
N LEU A 118 20.23 9.28 -12.01
CA LEU A 118 20.47 7.92 -12.52
C LEU A 118 20.32 7.80 -14.05
N GLY A 119 19.92 8.87 -14.74
CA GLY A 119 19.65 8.85 -16.17
C GLY A 119 18.41 8.02 -16.54
N LEU A 120 17.41 7.97 -15.63
CA LEU A 120 16.17 7.23 -15.77
C LEU A 120 14.93 8.14 -15.53
N PRO A 121 14.78 9.25 -16.29
CA PRO A 121 13.69 10.19 -16.03
C PRO A 121 12.33 9.50 -16.13
N LEU A 122 11.46 9.81 -15.17
CA LEU A 122 10.10 9.30 -15.12
C LEU A 122 9.20 10.07 -16.11
N ASP A 123 8.21 9.39 -16.66
CA ASP A 123 7.31 10.00 -17.65
C ASP A 123 6.29 10.94 -16.99
N SER A 124 5.91 10.65 -15.73
CA SER A 124 5.04 11.50 -14.93
C SER A 124 5.27 11.25 -13.46
N ILE A 125 5.17 12.31 -12.67
CA ILE A 125 5.19 12.28 -11.20
C ILE A 125 3.92 12.96 -10.74
N ILE A 126 3.09 12.24 -9.97
CA ILE A 126 1.80 12.70 -9.46
C ILE A 126 1.90 12.74 -7.95
N CYS A 127 1.76 13.93 -7.38
CA CYS A 127 1.72 14.12 -5.95
C CYS A 127 0.25 14.23 -5.51
N GLY A 128 -0.21 13.22 -4.80
CA GLY A 128 -1.60 13.13 -4.37
C GLY A 128 -2.07 11.70 -4.17
N ASP A 129 -3.35 11.56 -3.93
CA ASP A 129 -4.00 10.27 -3.68
C ASP A 129 -4.49 9.58 -4.96
N VAL A 130 -5.39 8.62 -4.81
CA VAL A 130 -5.96 7.87 -5.93
C VAL A 130 -6.86 8.74 -6.82
N GLU A 131 -7.49 9.79 -6.27
CA GLU A 131 -8.34 10.70 -7.06
C GLU A 131 -7.49 11.58 -7.97
N ASP A 132 -6.36 12.07 -7.47
CA ASP A 132 -5.39 12.85 -8.25
C ASP A 132 -4.82 12.01 -9.40
N LEU A 133 -4.47 10.75 -9.11
CA LEU A 133 -4.02 9.80 -10.13
C LEU A 133 -5.08 9.59 -11.21
N ILE A 134 -6.33 9.32 -10.82
CA ILE A 134 -7.44 9.09 -11.76
C ILE A 134 -7.69 10.33 -12.60
N SER A 135 -7.73 11.50 -11.96
CA SER A 135 -7.93 12.79 -12.64
C SER A 135 -6.83 13.05 -13.68
N PHE A 136 -5.58 12.74 -13.31
CA PHE A 136 -4.45 12.86 -14.26
C PHE A 136 -4.57 11.90 -15.44
N VAL A 137 -4.89 10.62 -15.18
CA VAL A 137 -5.04 9.60 -16.23
C VAL A 137 -6.15 9.98 -17.20
N GLN A 138 -7.32 10.36 -16.68
CA GLN A 138 -8.48 10.75 -17.47
C GLN A 138 -8.25 12.08 -18.22
N GLY A 139 -7.70 13.08 -17.55
CA GLY A 139 -7.43 14.40 -18.12
C GLY A 139 -6.41 14.37 -19.27
N ASN A 140 -5.50 13.41 -19.26
CA ASN A 140 -4.51 13.21 -20.32
C ASN A 140 -4.87 12.10 -21.30
N SER A 141 -6.07 11.51 -21.20
CA SER A 141 -6.52 10.38 -22.03
C SER A 141 -5.48 9.24 -22.09
N LEU A 142 -4.89 8.94 -20.94
CA LEU A 142 -3.88 7.88 -20.82
C LEU A 142 -4.56 6.54 -20.59
N THR A 143 -4.05 5.50 -21.22
CA THR A 143 -4.37 4.11 -20.92
C THR A 143 -3.28 3.54 -20.05
N ILE A 144 -3.61 3.08 -18.83
CA ILE A 144 -2.71 2.37 -17.94
C ILE A 144 -3.06 0.88 -17.92
N ASN A 145 -2.04 0.02 -17.93
CA ASN A 145 -2.24 -1.42 -18.05
C ASN A 145 -2.02 -2.14 -16.74
N SER A 146 -1.17 -1.60 -15.89
CA SER A 146 -0.86 -2.20 -14.60
C SER A 146 -0.43 -1.17 -13.56
N MET A 147 -0.65 -1.54 -12.31
CA MET A 147 -0.26 -0.78 -11.13
C MET A 147 0.34 -1.74 -10.11
N ALA A 148 1.44 -1.34 -9.51
CA ALA A 148 1.96 -2.03 -8.34
C ALA A 148 2.11 -1.07 -7.16
N SER A 149 2.04 -1.64 -5.96
CA SER A 149 2.22 -0.93 -4.70
C SER A 149 2.86 -1.85 -3.67
N TYR A 150 3.73 -1.31 -2.82
CA TYR A 150 4.36 -2.05 -1.73
C TYR A 150 4.38 -1.21 -0.44
N ASP A 151 3.92 -1.79 0.68
CA ASP A 151 3.82 -1.13 1.99
C ASP A 151 2.97 0.17 1.95
N VAL A 152 1.82 0.14 1.29
CA VAL A 152 0.89 1.29 1.18
C VAL A 152 -0.53 0.92 1.59
N LEU A 153 -0.99 -0.28 1.21
CA LEU A 153 -2.36 -0.73 1.43
C LEU A 153 -2.77 -0.65 2.91
N GLU A 154 -1.85 -1.02 3.80
CA GLU A 154 -2.00 -1.00 5.25
C GLU A 154 -2.05 0.40 5.86
N HIS A 155 -1.82 1.42 5.06
CA HIS A 155 -1.86 2.83 5.46
C HIS A 155 -3.08 3.58 4.92
N LEU A 156 -3.81 3.01 3.97
CA LEU A 156 -4.99 3.63 3.36
C LEU A 156 -6.15 3.67 4.35
N TYR A 157 -6.74 4.87 4.54
CA TYR A 157 -7.86 5.04 5.48
C TYR A 157 -9.08 4.23 5.07
N ASP A 158 -9.54 4.37 3.84
CA ASP A 158 -10.64 3.60 3.28
C ASP A 158 -10.18 2.79 2.07
N VAL A 159 -9.82 1.53 2.34
CA VAL A 159 -9.36 0.58 1.31
C VAL A 159 -10.48 0.23 0.32
N LYS A 160 -11.74 0.19 0.78
CA LYS A 160 -12.87 -0.12 -0.09
C LYS A 160 -13.13 1.02 -1.07
N ASP A 161 -13.14 2.26 -0.59
CA ASP A 161 -13.28 3.45 -1.45
C ASP A 161 -12.13 3.55 -2.45
N HIS A 162 -10.90 3.29 -2.01
CA HIS A 162 -9.73 3.26 -2.89
C HIS A 162 -9.91 2.31 -4.08
N PHE A 163 -10.32 1.07 -3.84
CA PHE A 163 -10.53 0.11 -4.93
C PHE A 163 -11.76 0.42 -5.79
N ASN A 164 -12.81 0.99 -5.20
CA ASN A 164 -13.98 1.47 -5.95
C ASN A 164 -13.59 2.62 -6.89
N LYS A 165 -12.77 3.55 -6.44
CA LYS A 165 -12.23 4.64 -7.27
C LYS A 165 -11.36 4.09 -8.39
N LEU A 166 -10.43 3.18 -8.12
CA LEU A 166 -9.64 2.51 -9.16
C LEU A 166 -10.50 1.78 -10.19
N ALA A 167 -11.63 1.19 -9.76
CA ALA A 167 -12.56 0.54 -10.67
C ALA A 167 -13.26 1.52 -11.63
N SER A 168 -13.24 2.82 -11.36
CA SER A 168 -13.76 3.86 -12.28
C SER A 168 -12.87 4.07 -13.51
N LEU A 169 -11.60 3.68 -13.45
CA LEU A 169 -10.75 3.61 -14.63
C LEU A 169 -11.30 2.55 -15.57
N GLN A 170 -11.87 3.00 -16.73
CA GLN A 170 -12.55 2.13 -17.68
C GLN A 170 -11.57 1.51 -18.68
N GLU A 171 -10.57 0.79 -18.17
CA GLU A 171 -9.60 0.09 -19.00
C GLU A 171 -10.13 -1.29 -19.41
N ASP A 172 -9.92 -1.66 -20.66
CA ASP A 172 -10.27 -3.00 -21.17
C ASP A 172 -9.46 -4.10 -20.47
N TYR A 173 -8.23 -3.77 -20.08
CA TYR A 173 -7.33 -4.62 -19.32
C TYR A 173 -6.58 -3.78 -18.31
N PHE A 174 -6.77 -4.10 -17.03
CA PHE A 174 -6.05 -3.44 -15.94
C PHE A 174 -5.69 -4.43 -14.84
N ARG A 175 -4.44 -4.43 -14.43
CA ARG A 175 -3.90 -5.32 -13.41
C ARG A 175 -3.38 -4.54 -12.22
N ILE A 176 -3.75 -4.98 -11.03
CA ILE A 176 -3.32 -4.43 -9.75
C ILE A 176 -2.51 -5.49 -9.02
N VAL A 177 -1.32 -5.11 -8.55
CA VAL A 177 -0.43 -5.97 -7.75
C VAL A 177 -0.03 -5.20 -6.50
N TYR A 178 -0.68 -5.47 -5.38
CA TYR A 178 -0.38 -4.84 -4.10
C TYR A 178 0.27 -5.84 -3.16
N ALA A 179 1.41 -5.47 -2.57
CA ALA A 179 2.08 -6.26 -1.56
C ALA A 179 2.12 -5.48 -0.24
N SER A 180 1.75 -6.15 0.85
CA SER A 180 1.66 -5.56 2.19
C SER A 180 2.34 -6.41 3.23
N GLY A 181 3.16 -5.76 4.08
CA GLY A 181 3.82 -6.36 5.23
C GLY A 181 2.85 -6.70 6.37
N ALA A 182 1.64 -6.12 6.38
CA ALA A 182 0.63 -6.35 7.42
C ALA A 182 -0.10 -7.70 7.26
N ASN A 183 0.67 -8.79 7.18
CA ASN A 183 0.15 -10.14 6.98
C ASN A 183 -0.52 -10.70 8.24
N ILE A 184 -1.84 -10.53 8.33
CA ILE A 184 -2.65 -10.99 9.48
C ILE A 184 -2.62 -12.51 9.67
N LYS A 185 -2.29 -13.29 8.64
CA LYS A 185 -2.18 -14.75 8.74
C LYS A 185 -0.88 -15.21 9.41
N ASN A 186 0.16 -14.36 9.47
CA ASN A 186 1.42 -14.68 10.14
C ASN A 186 1.43 -14.22 11.62
N PRO A 187 1.34 -15.12 12.61
CA PRO A 187 1.21 -14.74 14.00
C PRO A 187 2.43 -14.01 14.58
N ARG A 188 3.61 -14.12 13.96
CA ARG A 188 4.80 -13.36 14.39
C ARG A 188 4.67 -11.90 13.97
N ILE A 189 4.23 -11.66 12.73
CA ILE A 189 3.97 -10.33 12.20
C ILE A 189 2.85 -9.67 13.00
N VAL A 190 1.73 -10.37 13.21
CA VAL A 190 0.60 -9.85 13.99
C VAL A 190 1.05 -9.36 15.37
N ARG A 191 1.81 -10.18 16.13
CA ARG A 191 2.30 -9.78 17.45
C ARG A 191 3.24 -8.57 17.40
N TYR A 192 4.06 -8.48 16.35
CA TYR A 192 4.98 -7.35 16.17
C TYR A 192 4.19 -6.06 15.87
N LEU A 193 3.27 -6.10 14.91
CA LEU A 193 2.48 -4.94 14.53
C LEU A 193 1.51 -4.50 15.62
N GLN A 194 0.88 -5.42 16.34
CA GLN A 194 0.05 -5.09 17.50
C GLN A 194 0.81 -4.30 18.57
N LYS A 195 2.08 -4.62 18.82
CA LYS A 195 2.92 -3.83 19.73
C LYS A 195 3.17 -2.41 19.22
N GLN A 196 3.38 -2.25 17.91
CA GLN A 196 3.56 -0.93 17.31
C GLN A 196 2.26 -0.12 17.39
N GLN A 197 1.13 -0.73 17.06
CA GLN A 197 -0.20 -0.11 17.15
C GLN A 197 -0.51 0.36 18.58
N VAL A 198 -0.25 -0.47 19.61
CA VAL A 198 -0.45 -0.10 21.02
C VAL A 198 0.48 1.06 21.41
N ARG A 199 1.71 1.09 20.94
CA ARG A 199 2.63 2.20 21.20
C ARG A 199 2.15 3.48 20.52
N ALA A 200 1.76 3.45 19.25
CA ALA A 200 1.23 4.61 18.56
C ALA A 200 -0.06 5.16 19.21
N GLU A 201 -0.88 4.27 19.75
CA GLU A 201 -2.11 4.59 20.46
C GLU A 201 -1.87 5.32 21.78
N HIS A 202 -0.88 4.91 22.57
CA HIS A 202 -0.74 5.33 23.96
C HIS A 202 0.56 6.06 24.31
N GLU A 203 1.55 6.08 23.40
CA GLU A 203 2.85 6.70 23.67
C GLU A 203 3.09 7.84 22.67
N SER A 204 3.34 9.05 23.20
CA SER A 204 3.86 10.16 22.39
C SER A 204 5.30 9.89 22.01
N ARG A 205 5.65 10.24 20.78
CA ARG A 205 6.96 10.00 20.17
C ARG A 205 7.76 11.28 20.12
N GLU A 206 9.06 11.19 20.27
CA GLU A 206 9.96 12.29 19.99
C GLU A 206 10.25 12.36 18.49
N LYS A 207 10.41 13.58 17.96
CA LYS A 207 10.82 13.77 16.56
C LYS A 207 12.24 13.24 16.40
N MET A 208 12.38 12.27 15.53
CA MET A 208 13.67 11.68 15.15
C MET A 208 14.09 12.18 13.77
N TRP A 209 15.39 12.09 13.47
CA TRP A 209 15.89 12.38 12.14
C TRP A 209 15.16 11.54 11.08
N GLY A 210 14.74 12.17 9.99
CA GLY A 210 14.05 11.54 8.88
C GLY A 210 12.55 11.28 9.08
N HIS A 211 11.91 11.84 10.13
CA HIS A 211 10.44 11.86 10.18
C HIS A 211 9.89 12.79 9.08
N LYS A 212 8.79 12.39 8.47
CA LYS A 212 8.00 13.28 7.60
C LYS A 212 7.40 14.41 8.44
N GLU A 213 7.28 15.59 7.85
CA GLU A 213 6.69 16.75 8.54
C GLU A 213 5.24 16.52 8.96
N ARG A 214 4.51 15.70 8.19
CA ARG A 214 3.11 15.35 8.44
C ARG A 214 2.92 14.28 9.53
N ASP A 215 3.98 13.61 9.99
CA ASP A 215 3.87 12.53 10.97
C ASP A 215 3.48 13.10 12.34
N SER A 216 2.35 12.66 12.88
CA SER A 216 1.94 13.01 14.24
C SER A 216 2.84 12.36 15.27
N LEU A 217 3.26 13.13 16.25
CA LEU A 217 4.16 12.67 17.33
C LEU A 217 3.41 12.33 18.61
N SER A 218 2.22 12.92 18.83
CA SER A 218 1.37 12.66 19.99
C SER A 218 0.75 11.27 19.92
N ALA A 219 0.44 10.71 21.09
CA ALA A 219 -0.33 9.48 21.20
C ALA A 219 -1.72 9.67 20.55
N TYR A 220 -2.14 8.73 19.71
CA TYR A 220 -3.40 8.86 18.97
C TYR A 220 -4.63 8.94 19.88
N TYR A 221 -4.58 8.26 21.03
CA TYR A 221 -5.61 8.38 22.06
C TYR A 221 -5.74 9.80 22.59
N ASP A 222 -4.62 10.46 22.87
CA ASP A 222 -4.63 11.85 23.39
C ASP A 222 -5.09 12.83 22.31
N MET A 223 -4.67 12.65 21.07
CA MET A 223 -5.17 13.46 19.95
C MET A 223 -6.69 13.37 19.82
N ARG A 224 -7.27 12.17 19.94
CA ARG A 224 -8.74 12.01 19.92
C ARG A 224 -9.41 12.74 21.08
N LYS A 225 -8.85 12.66 22.29
CA LYS A 225 -9.39 13.44 23.44
C LYS A 225 -9.37 14.95 23.17
N GLU A 226 -8.31 15.47 22.59
CA GLU A 226 -8.22 16.88 22.20
C GLU A 226 -9.28 17.27 21.16
N ILE A 227 -9.48 16.44 20.12
CA ILE A 227 -10.52 16.64 19.11
C ILE A 227 -11.91 16.67 19.76
N ILE A 228 -12.23 15.69 20.60
CA ILE A 228 -13.54 15.57 21.28
C ILE A 228 -13.77 16.77 22.20
N THR A 229 -12.79 17.13 23.03
CA THR A 229 -12.88 18.27 23.96
C THR A 229 -13.08 19.58 23.22
N SER A 230 -12.38 19.75 22.09
CA SER A 230 -12.48 20.97 21.27
C SER A 230 -13.83 21.09 20.58
N HIS A 231 -14.44 19.96 20.17
CA HIS A 231 -15.72 19.93 19.48
C HIS A 231 -16.91 20.01 20.45
N ALA A 232 -16.83 19.36 21.61
CA ALA A 232 -17.92 19.25 22.58
C ALA A 232 -17.46 19.57 24.01
N SER A 233 -17.27 20.85 24.31
CA SER A 233 -16.75 21.34 25.60
C SER A 233 -17.67 21.09 26.81
N GLY A 234 -18.89 20.60 26.60
CA GLY A 234 -19.85 20.27 27.65
C GLY A 234 -19.76 18.84 28.18
N LEU A 235 -18.94 17.97 27.55
CA LEU A 235 -18.74 16.60 27.99
C LEU A 235 -17.84 16.55 29.22
N ASP A 236 -18.13 15.62 30.13
CA ASP A 236 -17.26 15.34 31.27
C ASP A 236 -16.06 14.47 30.88
N SER A 237 -15.10 14.32 31.79
CA SER A 237 -13.87 13.57 31.55
C SER A 237 -14.14 12.10 31.20
N ASP A 238 -15.11 11.47 31.86
CA ASP A 238 -15.42 10.06 31.68
C ASP A 238 -16.10 9.83 30.32
N GLU A 239 -16.93 10.77 29.88
CA GLU A 239 -17.55 10.76 28.55
C GLU A 239 -16.49 10.92 27.46
N ILE A 240 -15.57 11.90 27.60
CA ILE A 240 -14.47 12.13 26.66
C ILE A 240 -13.61 10.86 26.54
N GLU A 241 -13.23 10.24 27.65
CA GLU A 241 -12.45 9.01 27.62
C GLU A 241 -13.19 7.85 26.97
N ARG A 242 -14.49 7.70 27.24
CA ARG A 242 -15.31 6.64 26.64
C ARG A 242 -15.41 6.82 25.13
N ILE A 243 -15.69 8.04 24.65
CA ILE A 243 -15.76 8.37 23.22
C ILE A 243 -14.40 8.17 22.55
N ALA A 244 -13.31 8.64 23.18
CA ALA A 244 -11.96 8.48 22.62
C ALA A 244 -11.55 7.01 22.47
N ARG A 245 -11.98 6.12 23.37
CA ARG A 245 -11.77 4.66 23.23
C ARG A 245 -12.66 4.06 22.12
N ALA A 246 -13.92 4.48 22.05
CA ALA A 246 -14.86 3.99 21.06
C ALA A 246 -14.46 4.38 19.63
N THR A 247 -13.91 5.59 19.44
CA THR A 247 -13.53 6.15 18.14
C THR A 247 -12.10 5.79 17.67
N ARG A 248 -11.47 4.76 18.27
CA ARG A 248 -10.16 4.28 17.83
C ARG A 248 -10.22 3.83 16.36
N GLY A 249 -9.26 4.33 15.55
CA GLY A 249 -9.20 4.03 14.11
C GLY A 249 -10.01 4.97 13.25
N LEU A 250 -10.56 6.05 13.82
CA LEU A 250 -11.24 7.10 13.06
C LEU A 250 -10.37 8.35 12.92
N MET A 251 -10.49 9.01 11.77
CA MET A 251 -9.94 10.34 11.53
C MET A 251 -10.86 11.45 12.07
N THR A 252 -10.36 12.67 12.12
CA THR A 252 -11.03 13.82 12.75
C THR A 252 -12.50 14.01 12.33
N SER A 253 -12.81 13.94 11.03
CA SER A 253 -14.19 14.11 10.54
C SER A 253 -15.14 13.05 11.11
N ASP A 254 -14.70 11.81 11.15
CA ASP A 254 -15.53 10.69 11.61
C ASP A 254 -15.62 10.65 13.13
N ILE A 255 -14.56 11.09 13.85
CA ILE A 255 -14.62 11.31 15.30
C ILE A 255 -15.68 12.34 15.63
N ILE A 256 -15.68 13.50 14.92
CA ILE A 256 -16.68 14.55 15.10
C ILE A 256 -18.09 14.04 14.84
N ALA A 257 -18.30 13.28 13.77
CA ALA A 257 -19.59 12.67 13.47
C ALA A 257 -20.06 11.72 14.59
N CYS A 258 -19.15 10.92 15.17
CA CYS A 258 -19.46 10.07 16.32
C CYS A 258 -19.77 10.87 17.59
N VAL A 259 -19.12 12.02 17.81
CA VAL A 259 -19.44 12.92 18.94
C VAL A 259 -20.84 13.50 18.76
N ASP A 260 -21.18 13.97 17.55
CA ASP A 260 -22.51 14.53 17.26
C ASP A 260 -23.61 13.45 17.44
N GLU A 261 -23.34 12.22 16.97
CA GLU A 261 -24.21 11.07 17.20
C GLU A 261 -24.43 10.82 18.71
N TYR A 262 -23.35 10.80 19.49
CA TYR A 262 -23.40 10.63 20.94
C TYR A 262 -24.20 11.73 21.63
N LEU A 263 -23.97 12.99 21.27
CA LEU A 263 -24.71 14.14 21.84
C LEU A 263 -26.21 14.07 21.53
N HIS A 264 -26.58 13.52 20.36
CA HIS A 264 -27.97 13.42 19.94
C HIS A 264 -28.71 12.24 20.57
N GLN A 265 -28.09 11.07 20.66
CA GLN A 265 -28.78 9.82 21.02
C GLN A 265 -28.18 9.09 22.23
N GLY A 266 -27.06 9.58 22.80
CA GLY A 266 -26.44 9.03 24.02
C GLY A 266 -25.56 7.80 23.80
N TYR A 267 -25.34 7.36 22.56
CA TYR A 267 -24.47 6.24 22.22
C TYR A 267 -23.75 6.50 20.88
N ILE A 268 -22.74 5.68 20.59
CA ILE A 268 -21.98 5.66 19.32
C ILE A 268 -22.22 4.32 18.66
N SER A 269 -22.63 4.32 17.40
CA SER A 269 -22.85 3.10 16.61
C SER A 269 -21.58 2.47 16.10
N TYR A 270 -20.52 3.27 15.91
CA TYR A 270 -19.21 2.78 15.44
C TYR A 270 -18.56 1.83 16.45
N SER A 271 -17.99 0.74 15.95
CA SER A 271 -17.17 -0.21 16.69
C SER A 271 -15.94 -0.58 15.88
N ASN A 272 -14.77 -0.53 16.51
CA ASN A 272 -13.55 -1.10 15.94
C ASN A 272 -13.36 -2.51 16.51
N ASP A 273 -13.69 -3.52 15.71
CA ASP A 273 -13.66 -4.92 16.13
C ASP A 273 -12.25 -5.49 16.33
N HIS A 274 -11.22 -4.85 15.73
CA HIS A 274 -9.83 -5.30 15.92
C HIS A 274 -9.24 -4.73 17.22
N PRO A 275 -8.57 -5.55 18.05
CA PRO A 275 -8.17 -5.16 19.40
C PRO A 275 -7.14 -4.02 19.43
N THR A 276 -6.35 -3.83 18.38
CA THR A 276 -5.23 -2.87 18.38
C THR A 276 -5.15 -1.96 17.16
N ASN A 277 -5.85 -2.24 16.05
CA ASN A 277 -5.85 -1.37 14.88
C ASN A 277 -6.15 0.08 15.27
N THR A 278 -5.28 0.99 14.86
CA THR A 278 -5.40 2.43 15.12
C THR A 278 -4.82 3.23 13.98
N CYS A 279 -5.32 4.44 13.75
CA CYS A 279 -4.80 5.37 12.75
C CYS A 279 -4.49 6.73 13.40
N ASP A 280 -3.68 7.51 12.72
CA ASP A 280 -3.46 8.91 13.02
C ASP A 280 -4.77 9.68 12.83
N PRO A 281 -5.35 10.31 13.88
CA PRO A 281 -6.62 11.01 13.77
C PRO A 281 -6.59 12.22 12.83
N SER A 282 -5.41 12.81 12.59
CA SER A 282 -5.29 14.00 11.74
C SER A 282 -5.24 13.67 10.25
N THR A 283 -4.64 12.53 9.90
CA THR A 283 -4.39 12.17 8.50
C THR A 283 -5.17 10.94 8.03
N GLY A 284 -5.73 10.15 8.95
CA GLY A 284 -6.34 8.85 8.66
C GLY A 284 -5.31 7.76 8.33
N ASN A 285 -4.01 8.05 8.41
CA ASN A 285 -2.95 7.08 8.11
C ASN A 285 -2.93 5.96 9.16
N TRP A 286 -3.25 4.72 8.76
CA TRP A 286 -3.24 3.58 9.67
C TRP A 286 -1.82 3.23 10.11
N CYS A 287 -1.69 2.89 11.38
CA CYS A 287 -0.48 2.25 11.91
C CYS A 287 -0.52 0.75 11.59
N GLU A 288 -0.11 0.38 10.37
CA GLU A 288 -0.03 -1.02 9.94
C GLU A 288 -1.37 -1.77 10.09
N HIS A 289 -2.39 -1.37 9.35
CA HIS A 289 -3.74 -1.92 9.43
C HIS A 289 -3.75 -3.43 9.14
N LEU A 290 -4.07 -4.23 10.15
CA LEU A 290 -4.27 -5.67 10.01
C LEU A 290 -5.67 -5.94 9.45
N MET A 291 -5.74 -6.37 8.19
CA MET A 291 -6.98 -6.64 7.46
C MET A 291 -7.09 -8.12 7.09
N GLU A 292 -8.30 -8.68 7.22
CA GLU A 292 -8.54 -10.05 6.77
C GLU A 292 -8.41 -10.15 5.25
N THR A 293 -7.61 -11.11 4.78
CA THR A 293 -7.36 -11.32 3.36
C THR A 293 -8.62 -11.69 2.59
N GLU A 294 -9.56 -12.37 3.25
CA GLU A 294 -10.87 -12.74 2.70
C GLU A 294 -11.77 -11.52 2.49
N TRP A 295 -11.69 -10.53 3.38
CA TRP A 295 -12.39 -9.25 3.23
C TRP A 295 -11.81 -8.45 2.04
N LEU A 296 -10.49 -8.36 1.92
CA LEU A 296 -9.82 -7.71 0.78
C LEU A 296 -10.20 -8.37 -0.56
N GLU A 297 -10.22 -9.70 -0.59
CA GLU A 297 -10.66 -10.46 -1.76
C GLU A 297 -12.13 -10.16 -2.11
N GLY A 298 -13.00 -10.02 -1.09
CA GLY A 298 -14.41 -9.69 -1.25
C GLY A 298 -14.63 -8.33 -1.89
N ILE A 299 -14.04 -7.26 -1.34
CA ILE A 299 -14.22 -5.89 -1.85
C ILE A 299 -13.70 -5.71 -3.28
N LEU A 300 -12.60 -6.36 -3.62
CA LEU A 300 -12.08 -6.32 -4.99
C LEU A 300 -12.99 -7.07 -5.98
N LYS A 301 -13.56 -8.21 -5.57
CA LYS A 301 -14.55 -8.92 -6.40
C LYS A 301 -15.83 -8.10 -6.60
N GLU A 302 -16.30 -7.41 -5.56
CA GLU A 302 -17.42 -6.47 -5.64
C GLU A 302 -17.12 -5.34 -6.62
N SER A 303 -15.88 -4.85 -6.66
CA SER A 303 -15.41 -3.84 -7.60
C SER A 303 -15.13 -4.37 -9.02
N GLY A 304 -15.40 -5.65 -9.28
CA GLY A 304 -15.35 -6.27 -10.61
C GLY A 304 -13.99 -6.84 -11.02
N TYR A 305 -13.10 -7.12 -10.05
CA TYR A 305 -11.82 -7.78 -10.30
C TYR A 305 -11.90 -9.30 -10.11
N SER A 306 -11.14 -10.05 -10.91
CA SER A 306 -10.70 -11.40 -10.58
C SER A 306 -9.51 -11.29 -9.65
N VAL A 307 -9.53 -11.97 -8.49
CA VAL A 307 -8.57 -11.75 -7.41
C VAL A 307 -7.92 -13.04 -6.97
N GLU A 308 -6.61 -13.00 -6.77
CA GLU A 308 -5.82 -14.03 -6.13
C GLU A 308 -4.98 -13.43 -5.00
N ILE A 309 -5.07 -14.02 -3.80
CA ILE A 309 -4.19 -13.68 -2.67
C ILE A 309 -3.05 -14.69 -2.62
N MET A 310 -1.84 -14.18 -2.75
CA MET A 310 -0.61 -14.98 -2.80
C MET A 310 0.28 -14.72 -1.59
N SER A 311 1.10 -15.71 -1.25
CA SER A 311 2.15 -15.57 -0.25
C SER A 311 3.36 -14.85 -0.82
N GLY A 312 3.93 -13.90 -0.07
CA GLY A 312 5.22 -13.30 -0.38
C GLY A 312 6.39 -14.19 0.04
N TYR A 313 7.61 -13.78 -0.30
CA TYR A 313 8.85 -14.52 -0.06
C TYR A 313 9.87 -13.66 0.69
N TYR A 314 10.83 -14.29 1.38
CA TYR A 314 11.89 -13.60 2.13
C TYR A 314 12.96 -12.96 1.24
N HIS A 315 13.03 -13.34 -0.03
CA HIS A 315 14.02 -12.82 -1.01
C HIS A 315 15.44 -12.82 -0.44
N CYS A 316 16.04 -14.01 -0.37
CA CYS A 316 17.33 -14.26 0.26
C CYS A 316 18.46 -13.43 -0.36
N SER A 317 18.74 -12.26 0.21
CA SER A 317 19.82 -11.40 -0.25
C SER A 317 21.20 -12.06 -0.07
N ARG A 318 22.11 -11.81 -1.02
CA ARG A 318 23.51 -12.24 -0.93
C ARG A 318 24.25 -11.53 0.21
N SER A 319 23.77 -10.41 0.72
CA SER A 319 24.32 -9.69 1.88
C SER A 319 24.11 -10.41 3.21
N LEU A 320 23.14 -11.34 3.30
CA LEU A 320 22.90 -12.13 4.51
C LEU A 320 24.01 -13.16 4.76
N SER A 321 24.29 -13.43 6.04
CA SER A 321 25.18 -14.51 6.43
C SER A 321 24.69 -15.86 5.92
N LEU A 322 25.61 -16.79 5.63
CA LEU A 322 25.27 -18.10 5.06
C LEU A 322 24.15 -18.84 5.82
N PRO A 323 24.16 -18.94 7.18
CA PRO A 323 23.08 -19.59 7.92
C PRO A 323 21.71 -18.92 7.71
N LYS A 324 21.66 -17.58 7.70
CA LYS A 324 20.42 -16.84 7.44
C LYS A 324 19.91 -17.10 6.03
N ARG A 325 20.78 -17.15 5.03
CA ARG A 325 20.40 -17.47 3.65
C ARG A 325 19.79 -18.86 3.52
N ILE A 326 20.37 -19.87 4.20
CA ILE A 326 19.84 -21.22 4.20
C ILE A 326 18.44 -21.24 4.82
N ILE A 327 18.25 -20.58 5.97
CA ILE A 327 16.94 -20.49 6.63
C ILE A 327 15.91 -19.80 5.73
N CYS A 328 16.24 -18.67 5.16
CA CYS A 328 15.34 -17.97 4.22
C CYS A 328 14.97 -18.87 3.04
N SER A 329 15.95 -19.52 2.41
CA SER A 329 15.70 -20.43 1.28
C SER A 329 14.78 -21.59 1.66
N LEU A 330 14.96 -22.17 2.84
CA LEU A 330 14.07 -23.23 3.34
C LEU A 330 12.65 -22.68 3.58
N LEU A 331 12.50 -21.48 4.14
CA LEU A 331 11.21 -20.85 4.33
C LEU A 331 10.54 -20.54 2.99
N ASP A 332 11.26 -19.99 2.01
CA ASP A 332 10.72 -19.69 0.68
C ASP A 332 10.26 -20.97 -0.05
N ASN A 333 11.04 -22.07 0.06
CA ASN A 333 10.62 -23.37 -0.48
C ASN A 333 9.37 -23.90 0.23
N LEU A 334 9.28 -23.74 1.55
CA LEU A 334 8.10 -24.13 2.33
C LEU A 334 6.87 -23.33 1.91
N ILE A 335 7.01 -21.99 1.77
CA ILE A 335 5.95 -21.09 1.30
C ILE A 335 5.46 -21.54 -0.09
N HIS A 336 6.41 -21.82 -0.99
CA HIS A 336 6.08 -22.27 -2.35
C HIS A 336 5.30 -23.59 -2.33
N LEU A 337 5.70 -24.55 -1.50
CA LEU A 337 5.04 -25.85 -1.36
C LEU A 337 3.62 -25.73 -0.77
N LEU A 338 3.42 -24.81 0.19
CA LEU A 338 2.16 -24.60 0.88
C LEU A 338 1.17 -23.72 0.08
N GLY A 339 1.62 -23.01 -0.95
CA GLY A 339 0.79 -22.08 -1.73
C GLY A 339 0.12 -21.02 -0.84
N ARG A 340 -1.20 -20.87 -0.92
CA ARG A 340 -1.95 -19.89 -0.08
C ARG A 340 -1.76 -20.15 1.42
N ARG A 341 -1.62 -21.40 1.87
CA ARG A 341 -1.33 -21.72 3.27
C ARG A 341 0.04 -21.22 3.72
N GLY A 342 0.94 -20.93 2.80
CA GLY A 342 2.25 -20.34 3.06
C GLY A 342 2.15 -18.95 3.73
N LEU A 343 0.99 -18.26 3.69
CA LEU A 343 0.73 -17.01 4.40
C LEU A 343 1.05 -17.09 5.89
N PHE A 344 0.90 -18.25 6.54
CA PHE A 344 1.24 -18.43 7.96
C PHE A 344 2.73 -18.18 8.29
N VAL A 345 3.59 -18.28 7.31
CA VAL A 345 5.05 -18.09 7.47
C VAL A 345 5.59 -16.98 6.57
N ALA A 346 4.81 -16.53 5.58
CA ALA A 346 5.22 -15.50 4.64
C ALA A 346 5.44 -14.14 5.32
N PRO A 347 6.47 -13.38 4.92
CA PRO A 347 6.75 -12.06 5.49
C PRO A 347 5.75 -10.99 5.05
N TYR A 348 5.07 -11.18 3.93
CA TYR A 348 4.04 -10.31 3.40
C TYR A 348 3.05 -11.13 2.55
N PHE A 349 1.91 -10.53 2.22
CA PHE A 349 0.99 -11.09 1.24
C PHE A 349 0.95 -10.23 -0.01
N ILE A 350 0.48 -10.80 -1.12
CA ILE A 350 0.29 -10.10 -2.38
C ILE A 350 -1.18 -10.26 -2.80
N ILE A 351 -1.80 -9.14 -3.15
CA ILE A 351 -3.04 -9.09 -3.90
C ILE A 351 -2.68 -9.01 -5.38
N PHE A 352 -3.08 -10.01 -6.13
CA PHE A 352 -3.06 -9.99 -7.58
C PHE A 352 -4.50 -9.85 -8.05
N ALA A 353 -4.84 -8.73 -8.67
CA ALA A 353 -6.19 -8.48 -9.12
C ALA A 353 -6.18 -8.06 -10.59
N GLU A 354 -7.08 -8.63 -11.36
CA GLU A 354 -7.15 -8.45 -12.81
C GLU A 354 -8.57 -8.11 -13.24
N ARG A 355 -8.70 -7.14 -14.13
CA ARG A 355 -9.97 -6.77 -14.74
C ARG A 355 -9.88 -6.99 -16.25
N ASN A 356 -10.84 -7.72 -16.80
CA ASN A 356 -10.92 -8.06 -18.21
C ASN A 356 -12.31 -7.70 -18.73
N ALA A 357 -12.41 -6.78 -19.69
CA ALA A 357 -13.69 -6.36 -20.25
C ALA A 357 -14.47 -7.52 -20.89
N GLN A 358 -13.78 -8.56 -21.39
CA GLN A 358 -14.41 -9.73 -22.01
C GLN A 358 -15.23 -10.59 -21.02
N GLU A 359 -14.94 -10.55 -19.71
CA GLU A 359 -15.74 -11.23 -18.70
C GLU A 359 -17.02 -10.47 -18.32
N ARG A 360 -17.11 -9.16 -18.62
CA ARG A 360 -18.32 -8.36 -18.38
C ARG A 360 -19.51 -8.78 -19.25
N VAL A 361 -19.26 -9.25 -20.46
CA VAL A 361 -20.33 -9.63 -21.42
C VAL A 361 -21.05 -10.91 -21.00
N SER A 362 -20.41 -11.78 -20.20
CA SER A 362 -20.98 -13.04 -19.72
C SER A 362 -21.76 -12.94 -18.41
N LYS A 363 -21.61 -11.84 -17.66
CA LYS A 363 -22.30 -11.60 -16.39
C LYS A 363 -23.09 -10.29 -16.47
N SER A 364 -24.22 -10.30 -17.22
CA SER A 364 -25.24 -9.26 -17.09
C SER A 364 -25.62 -9.13 -15.60
N PRO A 365 -25.57 -7.92 -15.01
CA PRO A 365 -25.93 -7.77 -13.60
C PRO A 365 -27.42 -8.08 -13.47
N ARG A 366 -27.74 -9.09 -12.67
CA ARG A 366 -29.10 -9.19 -12.11
C ARG A 366 -29.32 -7.87 -11.39
N LYS A 367 -30.35 -7.13 -11.82
CA LYS A 367 -30.84 -5.94 -11.12
C LYS A 367 -31.12 -6.31 -9.66
N TYR A 368 -30.19 -6.01 -8.78
CA TYR A 368 -30.46 -5.87 -7.38
C TYR A 368 -30.97 -4.44 -7.18
N ASN A 369 -32.30 -4.28 -7.13
CA ASN A 369 -32.96 -3.15 -6.50
C ASN A 369 -32.72 -3.27 -5.00
N GLY A 370 -31.81 -2.49 -4.47
CA GLY A 370 -31.48 -2.46 -3.05
C GLY A 370 -30.14 -1.79 -2.87
N CYS A 371 -30.17 -0.50 -2.68
CA CYS A 371 -29.05 0.29 -2.19
C CYS A 371 -28.70 -0.20 -0.77
N PRO A 372 -27.50 -0.64 -0.47
CA PRO A 372 -26.95 -0.44 0.85
C PRO A 372 -25.98 0.72 0.77
N GLN A 373 -26.49 1.89 1.13
CA GLN A 373 -25.67 2.91 1.72
C GLN A 373 -24.88 2.26 2.85
N THR A 374 -23.56 2.30 2.79
CA THR A 374 -22.72 2.21 3.96
C THR A 374 -22.88 3.55 4.67
N THR A 375 -24.01 3.68 5.25
CA THR A 375 -24.33 4.63 6.27
C THR A 375 -23.97 3.98 7.59
N LEU A 376 -23.24 4.65 8.40
CA LEU A 376 -23.58 4.72 9.81
C LEU A 376 -25.12 4.69 9.93
N VAL A 377 -25.73 3.64 10.48
CA VAL A 377 -27.18 3.44 10.60
C VAL A 377 -27.79 2.50 9.55
N ASP A 378 -28.00 1.27 9.96
CA ASP A 378 -29.30 0.62 9.98
C ASP A 378 -29.20 -0.77 10.63
N HIS A 379 -29.34 -0.77 11.95
CA HIS A 379 -29.87 -1.92 12.66
C HIS A 379 -30.83 -1.39 13.73
N PHE A 380 -32.06 -1.14 13.32
CA PHE A 380 -33.22 -1.17 14.21
C PHE A 380 -34.45 -1.68 13.46
N THR A 381 -34.78 -2.89 13.65
CA THR A 381 -36.05 -3.45 14.16
C THR A 381 -35.81 -4.87 14.60
#